data_9c451d30d8485277831641cd038a587e
#
_entry.id   9c451d30d8485277831641cd038a587e
#
_cell.length_a   1.000
_cell.length_b   1.000
_cell.length_c   1.000
_cell.angle_alpha   90.00
_cell.angle_beta   90.00
_cell.angle_gamma   90.00
#
_symmetry.space_group_name_H-M   'P 1'
#
loop_
_entity.id
_entity.type
_entity.pdbx_description
1 polymer ?
#
loop_
_entity_poly.entity_id
_entity_poly.type
_entity_poly.pdbx_seq_one_letter_code
_entity_poly.pdbx_strand_id
1 'polypeptide(L)'
;YFLSSEARQHSLSSSRVTELLHVSKAALTRFSQKCGFSGYREFVYHFNEETKNQKQVQEHDELTLSVLQRYHHISNVTESLVKDSQLDQVAELIDQVDRVYFFGIGSSGLVAREMKLRFMRLGVVCEALTDQDGFAWTTSILDSSCLVIGFSLSGGTNSITDSLLDAKEKGAKTVLVTANPAAIHQGFTEVLPAAPLPSSTYIDRISAILPLLIVVDLIYAHFLNKSREQKEIVFNSYWENKKLSSQRSRKS
;
A
#
# COMPACT_ATOMS: atom_id res chain seq x y z
N TYR A 1 -27.49 -13.52 -11.81
CA TYR A 1 -28.40 -13.64 -10.67
C TYR A 1 -27.67 -13.61 -9.34
N PHE A 2 -26.72 -14.54 -9.05
CA PHE A 2 -26.04 -14.58 -7.76
C PHE A 2 -25.18 -13.33 -7.45
N LEU A 3 -24.80 -12.56 -8.45
CA LEU A 3 -24.10 -11.28 -8.27
C LEU A 3 -25.06 -10.09 -8.13
N SER A 4 -26.36 -10.27 -8.33
CA SER A 4 -27.36 -9.21 -8.21
C SER A 4 -27.87 -9.04 -6.77
N SER A 5 -28.42 -7.85 -6.47
CA SER A 5 -29.07 -7.57 -5.19
C SER A 5 -30.31 -8.45 -4.94
N GLU A 6 -30.95 -8.94 -5.99
CA GLU A 6 -32.12 -9.82 -5.90
C GLU A 6 -31.82 -11.16 -5.23
N ALA A 7 -30.65 -11.76 -5.52
CA ALA A 7 -30.22 -13.01 -4.88
C ALA A 7 -30.06 -12.88 -3.37
N ARG A 8 -29.76 -11.67 -2.88
CA ARG A 8 -29.57 -11.37 -1.47
C ARG A 8 -30.89 -11.18 -0.69
N GLN A 9 -31.99 -10.91 -1.40
CA GLN A 9 -33.31 -10.61 -0.81
C GLN A 9 -34.24 -11.81 -0.80
N HIS A 10 -33.95 -12.85 -1.56
CA HIS A 10 -34.84 -13.99 -1.76
C HIS A 10 -34.29 -15.31 -1.28
N SER A 11 -35.20 -16.25 -0.98
CA SER A 11 -34.80 -17.63 -0.64
C SER A 11 -34.05 -18.29 -1.81
N LEU A 12 -32.87 -18.80 -1.57
CA LEU A 12 -32.03 -19.51 -2.54
C LEU A 12 -32.33 -21.04 -2.55
N SER A 13 -33.59 -21.46 -2.24
CA SER A 13 -33.94 -22.86 -2.38
C SER A 13 -33.77 -23.32 -3.84
N SER A 14 -33.30 -24.56 -4.04
CA SER A 14 -33.04 -25.06 -5.40
C SER A 14 -34.25 -25.03 -6.29
N SER A 15 -35.46 -25.29 -5.74
CA SER A 15 -36.72 -25.25 -6.47
C SER A 15 -37.04 -23.85 -6.98
N ARG A 16 -36.91 -22.83 -6.13
CA ARG A 16 -37.19 -21.44 -6.51
C ARG A 16 -36.19 -20.91 -7.54
N VAL A 17 -34.90 -21.21 -7.35
CA VAL A 17 -33.86 -20.73 -8.28
C VAL A 17 -33.94 -21.43 -9.63
N THR A 18 -34.28 -22.72 -9.67
CA THR A 18 -34.53 -23.43 -10.94
C THR A 18 -35.74 -22.86 -11.71
N GLU A 19 -36.80 -22.50 -11.00
CA GLU A 19 -37.99 -21.88 -11.60
C GLU A 19 -37.66 -20.47 -12.12
N LEU A 20 -37.01 -19.65 -11.29
CA LEU A 20 -36.67 -18.26 -11.63
C LEU A 20 -35.70 -18.14 -12.82
N LEU A 21 -34.71 -19.02 -12.88
CA LEU A 21 -33.64 -18.99 -13.92
C LEU A 21 -33.95 -19.94 -15.08
N HIS A 22 -35.07 -20.65 -15.06
CA HIS A 22 -35.42 -21.66 -16.06
C HIS A 22 -34.33 -22.70 -16.31
N VAL A 23 -33.69 -23.17 -15.24
CA VAL A 23 -32.59 -24.15 -15.30
C VAL A 23 -32.93 -25.42 -14.52
N SER A 24 -32.27 -26.53 -14.83
CA SER A 24 -32.48 -27.79 -14.08
C SER A 24 -31.67 -27.80 -12.78
N LYS A 25 -32.09 -28.61 -11.79
CA LYS A 25 -31.34 -28.86 -10.57
C LYS A 25 -29.91 -29.38 -10.85
N ALA A 26 -29.75 -30.21 -11.89
CA ALA A 26 -28.45 -30.67 -12.33
C ALA A 26 -27.56 -29.55 -12.84
N ALA A 27 -28.13 -28.51 -13.48
CA ALA A 27 -27.38 -27.34 -13.90
C ALA A 27 -26.87 -26.52 -12.71
N LEU A 28 -27.68 -26.34 -11.65
CA LEU A 28 -27.24 -25.69 -10.41
C LEU A 28 -26.12 -26.45 -9.72
N THR A 29 -26.21 -27.78 -9.68
CA THR A 29 -25.15 -28.61 -9.10
C THR A 29 -23.85 -28.47 -9.88
N ARG A 30 -23.88 -28.55 -11.22
CA ARG A 30 -22.69 -28.35 -12.06
C ARG A 30 -22.10 -26.95 -11.92
N PHE A 31 -22.95 -25.94 -11.81
CA PHE A 31 -22.49 -24.56 -11.53
C PHE A 31 -21.71 -24.49 -10.22
N SER A 32 -22.29 -25.03 -9.13
CA SER A 32 -21.66 -25.04 -7.81
C SER A 32 -20.33 -25.79 -7.82
N GLN A 33 -20.24 -26.91 -8.52
CA GLN A 33 -19.01 -27.67 -8.69
C GLN A 33 -17.93 -26.90 -9.46
N LYS A 34 -18.32 -26.12 -10.49
CA LYS A 34 -17.40 -25.20 -11.18
C LYS A 34 -16.90 -24.06 -10.28
N CYS A 35 -17.70 -23.65 -9.29
CA CYS A 35 -17.31 -22.67 -8.28
C CYS A 35 -16.47 -23.29 -7.12
N GLY A 36 -16.12 -24.58 -7.18
CA GLY A 36 -15.27 -25.25 -6.18
C GLY A 36 -16.02 -25.88 -5.00
N PHE A 37 -17.36 -25.96 -5.05
CA PHE A 37 -18.19 -26.58 -4.00
C PHE A 37 -18.64 -27.98 -4.39
N SER A 38 -18.87 -28.84 -3.40
CA SER A 38 -19.32 -30.23 -3.66
C SER A 38 -20.73 -30.31 -4.28
N GLY A 39 -21.56 -29.29 -4.06
CA GLY A 39 -22.90 -29.21 -4.59
C GLY A 39 -23.62 -27.89 -4.27
N TYR A 40 -24.85 -27.74 -4.79
CA TYR A 40 -25.63 -26.51 -4.66
C TYR A 40 -25.96 -26.15 -3.21
N ARG A 41 -26.15 -27.11 -2.31
CA ARG A 41 -26.46 -26.86 -0.89
C ARG A 41 -25.28 -26.21 -0.18
N GLU A 42 -24.06 -26.71 -0.42
CA GLU A 42 -22.83 -26.14 0.13
C GLU A 42 -22.55 -24.74 -0.43
N PHE A 43 -22.69 -24.56 -1.74
CA PHE A 43 -22.61 -23.24 -2.37
C PHE A 43 -23.55 -22.22 -1.70
N VAL A 44 -24.83 -22.56 -1.51
CA VAL A 44 -25.83 -21.68 -0.88
C VAL A 44 -25.48 -21.40 0.57
N TYR A 45 -24.94 -22.40 1.30
CA TYR A 45 -24.50 -22.19 2.68
C TYR A 45 -23.39 -21.13 2.75
N HIS A 46 -22.33 -21.27 1.97
CA HIS A 46 -21.24 -20.31 1.94
C HIS A 46 -21.68 -18.94 1.39
N PHE A 47 -22.50 -18.91 0.36
CA PHE A 47 -23.06 -17.69 -0.15
C PHE A 47 -23.89 -16.93 0.89
N ASN A 48 -24.70 -17.64 1.68
CA ASN A 48 -25.47 -17.01 2.75
C ASN A 48 -24.59 -16.56 3.91
N GLU A 49 -23.53 -17.26 4.27
CA GLU A 49 -22.57 -16.86 5.31
C GLU A 49 -21.82 -15.58 4.88
N GLU A 50 -21.32 -15.54 3.64
CA GLU A 50 -20.70 -14.32 3.11
C GLU A 50 -21.70 -13.14 3.04
N THR A 51 -22.96 -13.42 2.66
CA THR A 51 -24.01 -12.41 2.59
C THR A 51 -24.44 -11.95 3.99
N LYS A 52 -24.42 -12.82 5.01
CA LYS A 52 -24.68 -12.44 6.41
C LYS A 52 -23.52 -11.60 6.97
N ASN A 53 -22.29 -11.96 6.67
CA ASN A 53 -21.11 -11.17 7.03
C ASN A 53 -21.13 -9.79 6.33
N GLN A 54 -21.72 -9.69 5.12
CA GLN A 54 -22.00 -8.42 4.45
C GLN A 54 -23.26 -7.70 5.00
N LYS A 55 -24.22 -8.40 5.60
CA LYS A 55 -25.41 -7.78 6.26
C LYS A 55 -25.11 -7.29 7.69
N GLN A 56 -23.98 -7.62 8.29
CA GLN A 56 -23.40 -6.86 9.40
C GLN A 56 -22.65 -5.61 8.92
N VAL A 57 -22.90 -5.15 7.67
CA VAL A 57 -22.61 -3.76 7.31
C VAL A 57 -23.47 -2.91 8.22
N GLN A 58 -22.85 -2.37 9.28
CA GLN A 58 -23.41 -1.30 10.08
C GLN A 58 -24.05 -0.31 9.11
N GLU A 59 -25.29 0.12 9.37
CA GLU A 59 -25.88 1.24 8.66
C GLU A 59 -25.01 2.47 8.96
N HIS A 60 -24.01 2.68 8.11
CA HIS A 60 -23.18 3.86 8.18
C HIS A 60 -23.97 5.05 7.66
N ASP A 61 -23.81 6.18 8.30
CA ASP A 61 -24.31 7.43 7.78
C ASP A 61 -23.66 7.78 6.43
N GLU A 62 -24.26 8.71 5.70
CA GLU A 62 -23.78 9.14 4.38
C GLU A 62 -22.33 9.66 4.44
N LEU A 63 -21.96 10.29 5.55
CA LEU A 63 -20.61 10.82 5.77
C LEU A 63 -19.57 9.69 5.85
N THR A 64 -19.82 8.70 6.68
CA THR A 64 -18.94 7.52 6.84
C THR A 64 -18.79 6.77 5.52
N LEU A 65 -19.91 6.53 4.81
CA LEU A 65 -19.88 5.88 3.49
C LEU A 65 -19.04 6.67 2.49
N SER A 66 -19.17 8.00 2.47
CA SER A 66 -18.40 8.85 1.56
C SER A 66 -16.89 8.77 1.78
N VAL A 67 -16.44 8.65 3.04
CA VAL A 67 -15.01 8.46 3.39
C VAL A 67 -14.52 7.08 2.93
N LEU A 68 -15.27 6.02 3.24
CA LEU A 68 -14.90 4.66 2.84
C LEU A 68 -14.86 4.49 1.31
N GLN A 69 -15.82 5.07 0.60
CA GLN A 69 -15.83 5.07 -0.87
C GLN A 69 -14.59 5.76 -1.46
N ARG A 70 -14.12 6.86 -0.86
CA ARG A 70 -12.88 7.51 -1.28
C ARG A 70 -11.66 6.62 -1.06
N TYR A 71 -11.58 5.89 0.04
CA TYR A 71 -10.50 4.94 0.28
C TYR A 71 -10.48 3.84 -0.78
N HIS A 72 -11.62 3.25 -1.08
CA HIS A 72 -11.74 2.27 -2.16
C HIS A 72 -11.34 2.85 -3.52
N HIS A 73 -11.78 4.07 -3.83
CA HIS A 73 -11.40 4.73 -5.08
C HIS A 73 -9.88 4.92 -5.20
N ILE A 74 -9.22 5.43 -4.16
CA ILE A 74 -7.77 5.63 -4.15
C ILE A 74 -7.03 4.30 -4.30
N SER A 75 -7.48 3.25 -3.62
CA SER A 75 -6.90 1.92 -3.75
C SER A 75 -7.00 1.40 -5.19
N ASN A 76 -8.19 1.47 -5.80
CA ASN A 76 -8.43 1.01 -7.17
C ASN A 76 -7.61 1.80 -8.21
N VAL A 77 -7.50 3.13 -8.02
CA VAL A 77 -6.68 3.97 -8.90
C VAL A 77 -5.21 3.62 -8.75
N THR A 78 -4.72 3.43 -7.52
CA THR A 78 -3.33 3.01 -7.29
C THR A 78 -3.03 1.66 -7.95
N GLU A 79 -3.91 0.67 -7.82
CA GLU A 79 -3.81 -0.63 -8.49
C GLU A 79 -3.65 -0.48 -10.01
N SER A 80 -4.38 0.44 -10.63
CA SER A 80 -4.31 0.68 -12.08
C SER A 80 -3.03 1.39 -12.55
N LEU A 81 -2.36 2.11 -11.66
CA LEU A 81 -1.19 2.94 -11.99
C LEU A 81 0.14 2.23 -11.73
N VAL A 82 0.23 1.48 -10.63
CA VAL A 82 1.49 0.88 -10.16
C VAL A 82 1.74 -0.43 -10.90
N LYS A 83 3.00 -0.68 -11.26
CA LYS A 83 3.45 -1.92 -11.89
C LYS A 83 4.37 -2.68 -10.93
N ASP A 84 4.15 -3.99 -10.79
CA ASP A 84 4.99 -4.85 -9.94
C ASP A 84 6.48 -4.74 -10.32
N SER A 85 6.80 -4.64 -11.61
CA SER A 85 8.19 -4.48 -12.07
C SER A 85 8.87 -3.22 -11.54
N GLN A 86 8.15 -2.12 -11.36
CA GLN A 86 8.69 -0.89 -10.76
C GLN A 86 8.89 -1.04 -9.25
N LEU A 87 7.97 -1.73 -8.57
CA LEU A 87 8.10 -2.05 -7.14
C LEU A 87 9.29 -2.98 -6.88
N ASP A 88 9.47 -4.01 -7.72
CA ASP A 88 10.61 -4.91 -7.66
C ASP A 88 11.93 -4.17 -7.89
N GLN A 89 11.96 -3.24 -8.85
CA GLN A 89 13.12 -2.40 -9.11
C GLN A 89 13.47 -1.51 -7.91
N VAL A 90 12.48 -0.86 -7.27
CA VAL A 90 12.74 -0.05 -6.08
C VAL A 90 13.16 -0.93 -4.90
N ALA A 91 12.57 -2.10 -4.71
CA ALA A 91 12.99 -3.07 -3.70
C ALA A 91 14.45 -3.53 -3.92
N GLU A 92 14.84 -3.74 -5.18
CA GLU A 92 16.22 -4.05 -5.56
C GLU A 92 17.18 -2.91 -5.22
N LEU A 93 16.82 -1.66 -5.55
CA LEU A 93 17.63 -0.50 -5.23
C LEU A 93 17.88 -0.36 -3.73
N ILE A 94 16.84 -0.62 -2.90
CA ILE A 94 16.97 -0.59 -1.42
C ILE A 94 17.95 -1.68 -0.93
N ASP A 95 17.93 -2.85 -1.55
CA ASP A 95 18.77 -4.01 -1.15
C ASP A 95 20.23 -3.85 -1.57
N GLN A 96 20.51 -3.05 -2.62
CA GLN A 96 21.85 -2.89 -3.22
C GLN A 96 22.69 -1.75 -2.63
N VAL A 97 22.09 -0.85 -1.86
CA VAL A 97 22.78 0.34 -1.34
C VAL A 97 23.11 0.21 0.14
N ASP A 98 24.14 0.94 0.57
CA ASP A 98 24.53 0.95 1.97
C ASP A 98 23.59 1.81 2.84
N ARG A 99 23.00 2.87 2.26
CA ARG A 99 22.20 3.85 3.00
C ARG A 99 21.00 4.33 2.18
N VAL A 100 19.85 4.44 2.85
CA VAL A 100 18.61 4.94 2.25
C VAL A 100 18.12 6.18 2.99
N TYR A 101 17.78 7.22 2.26
CA TYR A 101 17.24 8.45 2.79
C TYR A 101 15.82 8.66 2.27
N PHE A 102 14.90 9.00 3.18
CA PHE A 102 13.51 9.28 2.87
C PHE A 102 13.24 10.78 3.02
N PHE A 103 12.90 11.47 1.94
CA PHE A 103 12.66 12.90 1.92
C PHE A 103 11.17 13.21 1.81
N GLY A 104 10.65 14.09 2.68
CA GLY A 104 9.25 14.52 2.63
C GLY A 104 9.03 15.74 3.50
N ILE A 105 8.20 16.68 3.07
CA ILE A 105 7.86 17.91 3.82
C ILE A 105 6.39 17.87 4.24
N GLY A 106 6.07 18.43 5.39
CA GLY A 106 4.72 18.51 5.93
C GLY A 106 4.11 17.11 6.12
N SER A 107 2.94 16.87 5.54
CA SER A 107 2.27 15.56 5.62
C SER A 107 3.07 14.45 4.93
N SER A 108 3.77 14.74 3.82
CA SER A 108 4.68 13.76 3.18
C SER A 108 5.87 13.41 4.08
N GLY A 109 6.28 14.29 4.99
CA GLY A 109 7.28 13.99 6.01
C GLY A 109 6.86 12.90 7.00
N LEU A 110 5.55 12.76 7.26
CA LEU A 110 5.02 11.64 8.05
C LEU A 110 5.21 10.30 7.31
N VAL A 111 5.03 10.31 5.98
CA VAL A 111 5.28 9.12 5.14
C VAL A 111 6.76 8.74 5.15
N ALA A 112 7.65 9.71 5.03
CA ALA A 112 9.09 9.48 5.12
C ALA A 112 9.50 8.85 6.46
N ARG A 113 8.94 9.33 7.57
CA ARG A 113 9.18 8.78 8.93
C ARG A 113 8.60 7.38 9.09
N GLU A 114 7.42 7.11 8.53
CA GLU A 114 6.82 5.77 8.54
C GLU A 114 7.69 4.79 7.77
N MET A 115 8.18 5.18 6.60
CA MET A 115 9.07 4.35 5.79
C MET A 115 10.37 4.05 6.55
N LYS A 116 11.04 5.06 7.13
CA LYS A 116 12.20 4.84 8.01
C LYS A 116 11.90 3.82 9.10
N LEU A 117 10.80 3.99 9.84
CA LEU A 117 10.46 3.12 10.96
C LEU A 117 10.30 1.65 10.53
N ARG A 118 9.70 1.42 9.37
CA ARG A 118 9.44 0.07 8.86
C ARG A 118 10.72 -0.59 8.33
N PHE A 119 11.48 0.12 7.50
CA PHE A 119 12.68 -0.42 6.86
C PHE A 119 13.85 -0.61 7.83
N MET A 120 14.01 0.28 8.80
CA MET A 120 14.97 0.11 9.90
C MET A 120 14.77 -1.21 10.65
N ARG A 121 13.52 -1.66 10.83
CA ARG A 121 13.19 -2.93 11.49
C ARG A 121 13.61 -4.15 10.67
N LEU A 122 13.80 -3.99 9.38
CA LEU A 122 14.29 -5.02 8.46
C LEU A 122 15.80 -4.95 8.24
N GLY A 123 16.52 -4.13 9.02
CA GLY A 123 17.97 -4.01 8.97
C GLY A 123 18.50 -2.99 7.97
N VAL A 124 17.62 -2.23 7.30
CA VAL A 124 18.07 -1.17 6.38
C VAL A 124 18.62 0.01 7.17
N VAL A 125 19.83 0.46 6.83
CA VAL A 125 20.40 1.68 7.38
C VAL A 125 19.74 2.88 6.69
N CYS A 126 18.84 3.56 7.38
CA CYS A 126 18.03 4.59 6.77
C CYS A 126 17.72 5.76 7.69
N GLU A 127 17.48 6.93 7.10
CA GLU A 127 17.08 8.16 7.79
C GLU A 127 15.94 8.86 7.06
N ALA A 128 15.10 9.61 7.80
CA ALA A 128 14.00 10.40 7.27
C ALA A 128 14.27 11.89 7.52
N LEU A 129 14.34 12.66 6.45
CA LEU A 129 14.55 14.11 6.48
C LEU A 129 13.22 14.80 6.13
N THR A 130 12.85 15.81 6.91
CA THR A 130 11.53 16.43 6.80
C THR A 130 11.56 17.96 6.67
N ASP A 131 12.74 18.51 6.43
CA ASP A 131 12.99 19.94 6.24
C ASP A 131 14.10 20.18 5.20
N GLN A 132 14.15 21.41 4.69
CA GLN A 132 15.06 21.79 3.60
C GLN A 132 16.52 21.77 4.02
N ASP A 133 16.85 22.17 5.24
CA ASP A 133 18.22 22.15 5.74
C ASP A 133 18.73 20.72 5.85
N GLY A 134 17.90 19.82 6.37
CA GLY A 134 18.21 18.39 6.41
C GLY A 134 18.45 17.80 5.02
N PHE A 135 17.70 18.21 3.99
CA PHE A 135 17.93 17.77 2.61
C PHE A 135 19.29 18.27 2.11
N ALA A 136 19.57 19.58 2.26
CA ALA A 136 20.80 20.19 1.76
C ALA A 136 22.04 19.57 2.42
N TRP A 137 22.04 19.38 3.74
CA TRP A 137 23.17 18.77 4.46
C TRP A 137 23.35 17.30 4.03
N THR A 138 22.25 16.55 3.93
CA THR A 138 22.32 15.15 3.51
C THR A 138 22.83 15.04 2.08
N THR A 139 22.28 15.82 1.16
CA THR A 139 22.67 15.81 -0.27
C THR A 139 24.16 16.13 -0.45
N SER A 140 24.76 16.96 0.42
CA SER A 140 26.19 17.31 0.33
C SER A 140 27.14 16.13 0.56
N ILE A 141 26.69 15.07 1.24
CA ILE A 141 27.50 13.89 1.62
C ILE A 141 27.09 12.60 0.87
N LEU A 142 26.16 12.69 -0.08
CA LEU A 142 25.72 11.52 -0.85
C LEU A 142 26.77 11.08 -1.87
N ASP A 143 26.70 9.79 -2.19
CA ASP A 143 27.50 9.13 -3.21
C ASP A 143 26.72 7.98 -3.87
N SER A 144 27.37 7.19 -4.72
CA SER A 144 26.77 6.07 -5.44
C SER A 144 26.29 4.90 -4.56
N SER A 145 26.71 4.85 -3.28
CA SER A 145 26.25 3.87 -2.30
C SER A 145 24.93 4.26 -1.64
N CYS A 146 24.33 5.38 -2.03
CA CYS A 146 23.13 5.94 -1.42
C CYS A 146 21.90 5.86 -2.35
N LEU A 147 20.73 5.70 -1.74
CA LEU A 147 19.42 5.85 -2.37
C LEU A 147 18.64 6.94 -1.66
N VAL A 148 18.04 7.85 -2.42
CA VAL A 148 17.09 8.84 -1.90
C VAL A 148 15.71 8.58 -2.45
N ILE A 149 14.72 8.39 -1.59
CA ILE A 149 13.31 8.24 -1.95
C ILE A 149 12.54 9.47 -1.47
N GLY A 150 12.06 10.27 -2.41
CA GLY A 150 11.28 11.49 -2.13
C GLY A 150 9.79 11.25 -2.23
N PHE A 151 9.03 11.85 -1.32
CA PHE A 151 7.56 11.83 -1.29
C PHE A 151 7.00 13.21 -1.55
N SER A 152 6.37 13.41 -2.71
CA SER A 152 5.69 14.65 -3.09
C SER A 152 4.44 14.33 -3.89
N LEU A 153 3.27 14.32 -3.24
CA LEU A 153 2.03 13.92 -3.91
C LEU A 153 1.72 14.81 -5.13
N SER A 154 1.85 16.13 -4.99
CA SER A 154 1.65 17.05 -6.10
C SER A 154 2.79 17.07 -7.13
N GLY A 155 3.96 16.55 -6.76
CA GLY A 155 5.19 16.71 -7.56
C GLY A 155 5.66 18.17 -7.72
N GLY A 156 5.02 19.12 -7.03
CA GLY A 156 5.30 20.55 -7.12
C GLY A 156 6.11 21.11 -5.93
N THR A 157 6.62 20.26 -5.06
CA THR A 157 7.48 20.69 -3.94
C THR A 157 8.92 20.75 -4.44
N ASN A 158 9.32 21.92 -4.97
CA ASN A 158 10.63 22.11 -5.60
C ASN A 158 11.78 21.65 -4.70
N SER A 159 11.72 21.91 -3.40
CA SER A 159 12.77 21.47 -2.47
C SER A 159 13.00 19.96 -2.44
N ILE A 160 11.99 19.14 -2.71
CA ILE A 160 12.16 17.67 -2.80
C ILE A 160 12.70 17.31 -4.18
N THR A 161 12.11 17.83 -5.25
CA THR A 161 12.54 17.50 -6.62
C THR A 161 13.96 17.97 -6.91
N ASP A 162 14.30 19.18 -6.50
CA ASP A 162 15.65 19.75 -6.66
C ASP A 162 16.67 18.94 -5.85
N SER A 163 16.38 18.61 -4.58
CA SER A 163 17.27 17.78 -3.78
C SER A 163 17.46 16.38 -4.33
N LEU A 164 16.45 15.79 -4.99
CA LEU A 164 16.61 14.50 -5.69
C LEU A 164 17.51 14.63 -6.93
N LEU A 165 17.41 15.74 -7.66
CA LEU A 165 18.29 16.00 -8.81
C LEU A 165 19.73 16.23 -8.36
N ASP A 166 19.95 17.04 -7.32
CA ASP A 166 21.25 17.24 -6.70
C ASP A 166 21.84 15.90 -6.19
N ALA A 167 21.05 15.06 -5.55
CA ALA A 167 21.47 13.73 -5.10
C ALA A 167 21.92 12.85 -6.28
N LYS A 168 21.21 12.92 -7.40
CA LYS A 168 21.58 12.20 -8.60
C LYS A 168 22.90 12.70 -9.18
N GLU A 169 23.15 14.00 -9.20
CA GLU A 169 24.44 14.58 -9.62
C GLU A 169 25.60 14.11 -8.76
N LYS A 170 25.37 13.78 -7.49
CA LYS A 170 26.34 13.16 -6.59
C LYS A 170 26.51 11.64 -6.83
N GLY A 171 25.78 11.07 -7.74
CA GLY A 171 25.83 9.65 -8.09
C GLY A 171 24.83 8.76 -7.33
N ALA A 172 24.06 9.31 -6.38
CA ALA A 172 23.04 8.55 -5.65
C ALA A 172 21.90 8.11 -6.59
N LYS A 173 21.29 6.98 -6.27
CA LYS A 173 20.04 6.58 -6.89
C LYS A 173 18.89 7.40 -6.32
N THR A 174 17.90 7.72 -7.18
CA THR A 174 16.80 8.60 -6.78
C THR A 174 15.45 8.02 -7.22
N VAL A 175 14.50 8.00 -6.30
CA VAL A 175 13.13 7.57 -6.55
C VAL A 175 12.18 8.68 -6.11
N LEU A 176 11.20 9.02 -6.94
CA LEU A 176 10.13 9.94 -6.57
C LEU A 176 8.80 9.20 -6.53
N VAL A 177 8.08 9.30 -5.40
CA VAL A 177 6.70 8.82 -5.26
C VAL A 177 5.76 10.02 -5.38
N THR A 178 4.93 10.06 -6.44
CA THR A 178 4.13 11.24 -6.78
C THR A 178 2.86 10.89 -7.56
N ALA A 179 1.84 11.76 -7.48
CA ALA A 179 0.67 11.70 -8.35
C ALA A 179 0.84 12.56 -9.64
N ASN A 180 1.98 13.21 -9.81
CA ASN A 180 2.24 14.04 -10.99
C ASN A 180 2.83 13.21 -12.15
N PRO A 181 2.08 12.94 -13.22
CA PRO A 181 2.56 12.13 -14.33
C PRO A 181 3.74 12.77 -15.09
N ALA A 182 3.90 14.10 -15.05
CA ALA A 182 5.00 14.78 -15.72
C ALA A 182 6.37 14.51 -15.05
N ALA A 183 6.40 14.01 -13.82
CA ALA A 183 7.63 13.70 -13.10
C ALA A 183 8.47 12.59 -13.77
N ILE A 184 7.85 11.73 -14.59
CA ILE A 184 8.55 10.66 -15.35
C ILE A 184 9.65 11.23 -16.26
N HIS A 185 9.48 12.46 -16.73
CA HIS A 185 10.44 13.12 -17.63
C HIS A 185 11.54 13.92 -16.90
N GLN A 186 11.53 13.96 -15.57
CA GLN A 186 12.50 14.74 -14.79
C GLN A 186 13.84 14.02 -14.54
N GLY A 187 13.96 12.78 -15.03
CA GLY A 187 15.23 12.07 -15.06
C GLY A 187 15.64 11.39 -13.76
N PHE A 188 14.74 11.15 -12.81
CA PHE A 188 15.00 10.30 -11.63
C PHE A 188 15.33 8.86 -12.05
N THR A 189 15.95 8.08 -11.15
CA THR A 189 16.22 6.65 -11.41
C THR A 189 14.92 5.89 -11.59
N GLU A 190 13.91 6.18 -10.78
CA GLU A 190 12.56 5.62 -10.91
C GLU A 190 11.51 6.63 -10.43
N VAL A 191 10.30 6.56 -10.98
CA VAL A 191 9.13 7.33 -10.53
C VAL A 191 7.98 6.38 -10.28
N LEU A 192 7.56 6.27 -9.03
CA LEU A 192 6.41 5.47 -8.65
C LEU A 192 5.15 6.35 -8.61
N PRO A 193 4.12 6.00 -9.39
CA PRO A 193 2.89 6.75 -9.40
C PRO A 193 2.06 6.48 -8.13
N ALA A 194 1.49 7.54 -7.56
CA ALA A 194 0.47 7.48 -6.53
C ALA A 194 -0.87 7.98 -7.11
N ALA A 195 -1.99 7.54 -6.55
CA ALA A 195 -3.29 8.05 -6.97
C ALA A 195 -3.41 9.55 -6.72
N PRO A 196 -3.90 10.35 -7.68
CA PRO A 196 -4.18 11.76 -7.46
C PRO A 196 -5.35 11.92 -6.50
N LEU A 197 -5.30 12.97 -5.67
CA LEU A 197 -6.46 13.38 -4.90
C LEU A 197 -7.34 14.29 -5.78
N PRO A 198 -8.66 14.12 -5.77
CA PRO A 198 -9.56 15.03 -6.48
C PRO A 198 -9.35 16.46 -5.99
N SER A 199 -9.20 17.39 -6.91
CA SER A 199 -9.05 18.83 -6.64
C SER A 199 -10.41 19.45 -6.26
N SER A 200 -11.08 18.98 -5.25
CA SER A 200 -12.35 19.55 -4.83
C SER A 200 -12.29 20.05 -3.41
N THR A 201 -12.42 21.37 -3.29
CA THR A 201 -12.84 22.12 -2.12
C THR A 201 -12.14 21.81 -0.78
N TYR A 202 -11.77 22.84 -0.10
CA TYR A 202 -11.07 23.05 1.18
C TYR A 202 -11.37 22.06 2.34
N ILE A 203 -12.20 21.06 2.15
CA ILE A 203 -12.54 20.07 3.18
C ILE A 203 -12.41 18.66 2.58
N ASP A 204 -11.17 18.24 2.35
CA ASP A 204 -10.94 16.83 2.09
C ASP A 204 -11.13 16.04 3.39
N ARG A 205 -12.09 15.11 3.34
CA ARG A 205 -12.46 14.25 4.48
C ARG A 205 -11.47 13.13 4.74
N ILE A 206 -10.43 13.03 3.91
CA ILE A 206 -9.40 11.99 4.03
C ILE A 206 -8.02 12.61 4.05
N SER A 207 -7.07 11.88 4.61
CA SER A 207 -5.69 12.34 4.69
C SER A 207 -5.02 12.37 3.31
N ALA A 208 -4.34 13.47 3.01
CA ALA A 208 -3.58 13.65 1.77
C ALA A 208 -2.40 12.66 1.61
N ILE A 209 -2.00 11.97 2.68
CA ILE A 209 -0.90 11.00 2.64
C ILE A 209 -1.35 9.59 2.26
N LEU A 210 -2.66 9.31 2.24
CA LEU A 210 -3.15 7.96 1.98
C LEU A 210 -2.64 7.36 0.66
N PRO A 211 -2.65 8.06 -0.48
CA PRO A 211 -2.10 7.50 -1.72
C PRO A 211 -0.62 7.14 -1.60
N LEU A 212 0.16 7.95 -0.90
CA LEU A 212 1.59 7.68 -0.67
C LEU A 212 1.79 6.47 0.26
N LEU A 213 0.97 6.33 1.31
CA LEU A 213 1.05 5.19 2.22
C LEU A 213 0.74 3.86 1.53
N ILE A 214 -0.22 3.83 0.60
CA ILE A 214 -0.49 2.62 -0.19
C ILE A 214 0.76 2.22 -0.99
N VAL A 215 1.43 3.16 -1.65
CA VAL A 215 2.66 2.88 -2.41
C VAL A 215 3.79 2.42 -1.46
N VAL A 216 3.91 3.01 -0.27
CA VAL A 216 4.87 2.55 0.76
C VAL A 216 4.60 1.11 1.18
N ASP A 217 3.33 0.75 1.38
CA ASP A 217 2.94 -0.63 1.72
C ASP A 217 3.32 -1.61 0.62
N LEU A 218 3.13 -1.22 -0.65
CA LEU A 218 3.51 -2.03 -1.81
C LEU A 218 5.04 -2.19 -1.90
N ILE A 219 5.82 -1.12 -1.77
CA ILE A 219 7.29 -1.18 -1.75
C ILE A 219 7.76 -2.09 -0.60
N TYR A 220 7.17 -1.94 0.58
CA TYR A 220 7.53 -2.74 1.75
C TYR A 220 7.24 -4.23 1.54
N ALA A 221 6.09 -4.56 0.96
CA ALA A 221 5.71 -5.95 0.68
C ALA A 221 6.67 -6.60 -0.33
N HIS A 222 7.01 -5.90 -1.42
CA HIS A 222 7.97 -6.38 -2.42
C HIS A 222 9.39 -6.54 -1.82
N PHE A 223 9.84 -5.56 -1.05
CA PHE A 223 11.13 -5.64 -0.36
C PHE A 223 11.18 -6.78 0.66
N LEU A 224 10.14 -6.99 1.47
CA LEU A 224 10.07 -8.07 2.45
C LEU A 224 10.08 -9.43 1.76
N ASN A 225 9.36 -9.58 0.65
CA ASN A 225 9.28 -10.85 -0.09
C ASN A 225 10.65 -11.26 -0.69
N LYS A 226 11.50 -10.29 -1.01
CA LYS A 226 12.89 -10.52 -1.37
C LYS A 226 13.69 -10.93 -0.11
N SER A 227 14.21 -12.15 -0.05
CA SER A 227 14.98 -12.65 1.10
C SER A 227 14.20 -12.64 2.42
N ARG A 228 12.94 -13.07 2.36
CA ARG A 228 11.97 -13.03 3.46
C ARG A 228 12.51 -13.61 4.76
N GLU A 229 13.10 -14.80 4.70
CA GLU A 229 13.62 -15.49 5.89
C GLU A 229 14.67 -14.68 6.63
N GLN A 230 15.61 -14.05 5.92
CA GLN A 230 16.66 -13.21 6.52
C GLN A 230 16.06 -11.96 7.18
N LYS A 231 15.11 -11.30 6.52
CA LYS A 231 14.45 -10.09 7.03
C LYS A 231 13.56 -10.41 8.24
N GLU A 232 12.90 -11.56 8.27
CA GLU A 232 12.15 -12.03 9.43
C GLU A 232 13.06 -12.32 10.64
N ILE A 233 14.27 -12.86 10.42
CA ILE A 233 15.25 -13.06 11.49
C ILE A 233 15.65 -11.71 12.10
N VAL A 234 16.00 -10.72 11.26
CA VAL A 234 16.35 -9.36 11.73
C VAL A 234 15.19 -8.73 12.49
N PHE A 235 13.97 -8.81 11.96
CA PHE A 235 12.78 -8.28 12.62
C PHE A 235 12.52 -8.91 13.99
N ASN A 236 12.68 -10.23 14.09
CA ASN A 236 12.46 -10.97 15.34
C ASN A 236 13.54 -10.71 16.38
N SER A 237 14.79 -10.49 15.97
CA SER A 237 15.91 -10.20 16.88
C SER A 237 15.66 -8.96 17.76
N TYR A 238 14.95 -7.97 17.25
CA TYR A 238 14.52 -6.81 18.02
C TYR A 238 13.63 -7.20 19.21
N TRP A 239 12.68 -8.08 19.02
CA TRP A 239 11.74 -8.52 20.07
C TRP A 239 12.44 -9.38 21.13
N GLU A 240 13.40 -10.20 20.73
CA GLU A 240 14.22 -10.99 21.63
C GLU A 240 15.08 -10.09 22.52
N ASN A 241 15.75 -9.11 21.94
CA ASN A 241 16.54 -8.13 22.68
C ASN A 241 15.69 -7.31 23.64
N LYS A 242 14.48 -6.91 23.24
CA LYS A 242 13.54 -6.19 24.11
C LYS A 242 13.07 -7.03 25.29
N LYS A 243 12.81 -8.32 25.11
CA LYS A 243 12.45 -9.26 26.18
C LYS A 243 13.61 -9.40 27.19
N LEU A 244 14.84 -9.54 26.70
CA LEU A 244 16.04 -9.65 27.54
C LEU A 244 16.29 -8.37 28.37
N SER A 245 16.13 -7.19 27.80
CA SER A 245 16.28 -5.92 28.52
C SER A 245 15.22 -5.73 29.62
N SER A 246 13.98 -6.11 29.36
CA SER A 246 12.90 -6.04 30.34
C SER A 246 13.07 -7.02 31.52
N GLN A 247 13.73 -8.15 31.30
CA GLN A 247 14.09 -9.10 32.36
C GLN A 247 15.27 -8.61 33.23
N ARG A 248 16.22 -7.88 32.64
CA ARG A 248 17.32 -7.25 33.38
C ARG A 248 16.84 -6.14 34.31
N SER A 249 15.92 -5.30 33.84
CA SER A 249 15.33 -4.21 34.64
C SER A 249 14.45 -4.68 35.81
N ARG A 250 14.00 -5.94 35.82
CA ARG A 250 13.22 -6.53 36.94
C ARG A 250 14.10 -7.22 37.99
N LYS A 251 15.40 -7.37 37.73
CA LYS A 251 16.37 -8.02 38.63
C LYS A 251 17.30 -7.01 39.32
N SER A 252 17.24 -5.75 38.94
CA SER A 252 17.88 -4.61 39.61
C SER A 252 16.85 -3.82 40.45
#